data_28cb27d5bda812f7ac5aac7858a1a06b
#
_entry.id   28cb27d5bda812f7ac5aac7858a1a06b
#
_cell.length_a   1.000
_cell.length_b   1.000
_cell.length_c   1.000
_cell.angle_alpha   90.00
_cell.angle_beta   90.00
_cell.angle_gamma   90.00
#
_symmetry.space_group_name_H-M   'P 1'
#
loop_
_entity.id
_entity.type
_entity.pdbx_description
1 polymer ?
#
loop_
_entity_poly.entity_id
_entity_poly.type
_entity_poly.pdbx_seq_one_letter_code
_entity_poly.pdbx_strand_id
1 'polypeptide(L)'
;MDLLFSYIKKHKTLLIIALIMSSINICFSLCDSIITGKLMQDCGVGILKYKGQELQFVKSLLYWLFLSLGAAMVSRLAKNFQDYFTNIVIQRTGAEMYTDGIKKSLDLPFEDFEDQRSGETLSKLQKVRTDSEKLITLSISLIFQTIVGFVFVMLYIMRIDYRIALIFVITAPIIAFVSSYLGKKIKVVSRKIVQQTNSLAGSTTESLRNIELVKSLGLTQQEENRLNSNTHKILDLELQKVRFIRSLSFIQGTTVHFMRTCVIFALYYFLFGDKIIVGDLLTMVFFT
;
A
#
# COMPACT_ATOMS: atom_id res chain seq x y z
N MET A 1 -8.06 17.13 -4.89
CA MET A 1 -7.68 16.01 -5.79
C MET A 1 -7.39 16.52 -7.19
N ASP A 2 -8.26 17.37 -7.75
CA ASP A 2 -8.16 17.87 -9.13
C ASP A 2 -6.84 18.60 -9.43
N LEU A 3 -6.34 19.35 -8.45
CA LEU A 3 -5.07 20.06 -8.56
C LEU A 3 -3.88 19.10 -8.74
N LEU A 4 -3.79 18.05 -7.94
CA LEU A 4 -2.73 17.03 -8.06
C LEU A 4 -2.81 16.31 -9.43
N PHE A 5 -4.02 15.95 -9.86
CA PHE A 5 -4.23 15.34 -11.17
C PHE A 5 -3.78 16.24 -12.33
N SER A 6 -3.95 17.57 -12.21
CA SER A 6 -3.49 18.51 -13.24
C SER A 6 -1.96 18.51 -13.40
N TYR A 7 -1.20 18.40 -12.29
CA TYR A 7 0.25 18.31 -12.32
C TYR A 7 0.73 16.95 -12.87
N ILE A 8 0.13 15.86 -12.39
CA ILE A 8 0.46 14.50 -12.90
C ILE A 8 0.19 14.39 -14.40
N LYS A 9 -0.88 15.01 -14.90
CA LYS A 9 -1.25 15.01 -16.31
C LYS A 9 -0.18 15.65 -17.21
N LYS A 10 0.62 16.58 -16.70
CA LYS A 10 1.77 17.15 -17.45
C LYS A 10 2.82 16.07 -17.76
N HIS A 11 2.97 15.07 -16.89
CA HIS A 11 3.95 13.98 -17.04
C HIS A 11 3.30 12.65 -17.47
N LYS A 12 2.17 12.71 -18.21
CA LYS A 12 1.38 11.55 -18.62
C LYS A 12 2.20 10.43 -19.28
N THR A 13 3.18 10.77 -20.11
CA THR A 13 4.02 9.77 -20.81
C THR A 13 4.83 8.94 -19.82
N LEU A 14 5.50 9.57 -18.85
CA LEU A 14 6.27 8.88 -17.83
C LEU A 14 5.36 8.04 -16.92
N LEU A 15 4.18 8.57 -16.58
CA LEU A 15 3.18 7.84 -15.81
C LEU A 15 2.71 6.57 -16.55
N ILE A 16 2.39 6.68 -17.84
CA ILE A 16 1.97 5.53 -18.66
C ILE A 16 3.07 4.47 -18.71
N ILE A 17 4.33 4.88 -18.90
CA ILE A 17 5.46 3.95 -18.88
C ILE A 17 5.57 3.26 -17.51
N ALA A 18 5.46 4.00 -16.42
CA ALA A 18 5.47 3.44 -15.07
C ALA A 18 4.33 2.43 -14.85
N LEU A 19 3.12 2.71 -15.35
CA LEU A 19 1.96 1.81 -15.26
C LEU A 19 2.14 0.55 -16.13
N ILE A 20 2.71 0.68 -17.33
CA ILE A 20 3.04 -0.48 -18.19
C ILE A 20 4.08 -1.37 -17.50
N MET A 21 5.17 -0.78 -16.97
CA MET A 21 6.19 -1.54 -16.25
C MET A 21 5.62 -2.19 -14.99
N SER A 22 4.70 -1.52 -14.29
CA SER A 22 3.96 -2.07 -13.15
C SER A 22 3.11 -3.29 -13.54
N SER A 23 2.43 -3.22 -14.70
CA SER A 23 1.64 -4.35 -15.23
C SER A 23 2.52 -5.54 -15.58
N ILE A 24 3.63 -5.30 -16.28
CA ILE A 24 4.62 -6.34 -16.61
C ILE A 24 5.15 -7.00 -15.34
N ASN A 25 5.56 -6.19 -14.35
CA ASN A 25 6.08 -6.68 -13.09
C ASN A 25 5.09 -7.64 -12.40
N ILE A 26 3.84 -7.22 -12.20
CA ILE A 26 2.85 -8.04 -11.48
C ILE A 26 2.46 -9.29 -12.27
N CYS A 27 2.28 -9.18 -13.61
CA CYS A 27 1.95 -10.32 -14.45
C CYS A 27 3.06 -11.39 -14.42
N PHE A 28 4.33 -11.00 -14.58
CA PHE A 28 5.43 -11.95 -14.51
C PHE A 28 5.65 -12.51 -13.11
N SER A 29 5.41 -11.73 -12.06
CA SER A 29 5.44 -12.22 -10.67
C SER A 29 4.37 -13.29 -10.42
N LEU A 30 3.15 -13.11 -10.97
CA LEU A 30 2.09 -14.11 -10.86
C LEU A 30 2.31 -15.31 -11.80
N CYS A 31 2.94 -15.11 -12.96
CA CYS A 31 3.35 -16.21 -13.83
C CYS A 31 4.35 -17.16 -13.15
N ASP A 32 5.21 -16.66 -12.28
CA ASP A 32 6.12 -17.50 -11.50
C ASP A 32 5.38 -18.53 -10.63
N SER A 33 4.25 -18.12 -10.02
CA SER A 33 3.38 -19.04 -9.28
C SER A 33 2.76 -20.12 -10.17
N ILE A 34 2.40 -19.76 -11.42
CA ILE A 34 1.87 -20.73 -12.42
C ILE A 34 2.97 -21.72 -12.86
N ILE A 35 4.17 -21.21 -13.10
CA ILE A 35 5.32 -22.02 -13.49
C ILE A 35 5.66 -23.02 -12.36
N THR A 36 5.66 -22.54 -11.11
CA THR A 36 5.90 -23.39 -9.93
C THR A 36 4.81 -24.46 -9.78
N GLY A 37 3.53 -24.12 -10.02
CA GLY A 37 2.44 -25.10 -10.03
C GLY A 37 2.64 -26.20 -11.09
N LYS A 38 3.04 -25.80 -12.31
CA LYS A 38 3.34 -26.74 -13.41
C LYS A 38 4.58 -27.60 -13.14
N LEU A 39 5.62 -27.00 -12.57
CA LEU A 39 6.81 -27.75 -12.14
C LEU A 39 6.43 -28.84 -11.15
N MET A 40 5.63 -28.53 -10.14
CA MET A 40 5.16 -29.50 -9.15
C MET A 40 4.25 -30.57 -9.76
N GLN A 41 3.43 -30.21 -10.75
CA GLN A 41 2.62 -31.19 -11.49
C GLN A 41 3.49 -32.16 -12.29
N ASP A 42 4.48 -31.66 -13.00
CA ASP A 42 5.31 -32.46 -13.93
C ASP A 42 6.39 -33.26 -13.20
N CYS A 43 7.21 -32.57 -12.37
CA CYS A 43 8.33 -33.18 -11.68
C CYS A 43 7.98 -33.75 -10.31
N GLY A 44 6.93 -33.26 -9.64
CA GLY A 44 6.48 -33.74 -8.33
C GLY A 44 5.52 -34.92 -8.47
N VAL A 45 4.29 -34.67 -8.90
CA VAL A 45 3.25 -35.69 -9.06
C VAL A 45 3.62 -36.66 -10.21
N GLY A 46 4.17 -36.11 -11.30
CA GLY A 46 4.60 -36.87 -12.48
C GLY A 46 5.91 -37.62 -12.33
N ILE A 47 6.53 -37.65 -11.15
CA ILE A 47 7.88 -38.28 -10.94
C ILE A 47 7.94 -39.75 -11.41
N LEU A 48 6.82 -40.46 -11.31
CA LEU A 48 6.74 -41.86 -11.76
C LEU A 48 6.92 -42.01 -13.28
N LYS A 49 6.65 -40.97 -14.09
CA LYS A 49 6.89 -40.96 -15.54
C LYS A 49 8.38 -41.03 -15.89
N TYR A 50 9.24 -40.57 -14.98
CA TYR A 50 10.68 -40.49 -15.17
C TYR A 50 11.44 -41.67 -14.56
N LYS A 51 10.73 -42.70 -14.03
CA LYS A 51 11.34 -43.85 -13.42
C LYS A 51 12.26 -44.60 -14.42
N GLY A 52 13.56 -44.57 -14.16
CA GLY A 52 14.58 -45.11 -15.06
C GLY A 52 15.11 -44.16 -16.15
N GLN A 53 14.66 -42.88 -16.14
CA GLN A 53 15.06 -41.84 -17.12
C GLN A 53 15.58 -40.61 -16.43
N GLU A 54 16.61 -40.75 -15.60
CA GLU A 54 17.15 -39.63 -14.75
C GLU A 54 17.54 -38.41 -15.59
N LEU A 55 18.11 -38.59 -16.76
CA LEU A 55 18.54 -37.51 -17.63
C LEU A 55 17.33 -36.67 -18.15
N GLN A 56 16.20 -37.31 -18.43
CA GLN A 56 14.99 -36.61 -18.88
C GLN A 56 14.34 -35.84 -17.72
N PHE A 57 14.35 -36.42 -16.52
CA PHE A 57 13.88 -35.74 -15.31
C PHE A 57 14.70 -34.49 -15.04
N VAL A 58 16.02 -34.57 -15.07
CA VAL A 58 16.90 -33.43 -14.85
C VAL A 58 16.67 -32.33 -15.92
N LYS A 59 16.52 -32.71 -17.19
CA LYS A 59 16.20 -31.75 -18.26
C LYS A 59 14.88 -31.06 -18.04
N SER A 60 13.81 -31.80 -17.69
CA SER A 60 12.50 -31.19 -17.40
C SER A 60 12.57 -30.24 -16.17
N LEU A 61 13.24 -30.68 -15.11
CA LEU A 61 13.44 -29.88 -13.91
C LEU A 61 14.20 -28.56 -14.23
N LEU A 62 15.32 -28.65 -14.95
CA LEU A 62 16.10 -27.49 -15.36
C LEU A 62 15.29 -26.55 -16.24
N TYR A 63 14.48 -27.07 -17.18
CA TYR A 63 13.63 -26.26 -18.03
C TYR A 63 12.66 -25.39 -17.20
N TRP A 64 11.93 -25.98 -16.24
CA TRP A 64 11.00 -25.24 -15.39
C TRP A 64 11.70 -24.25 -14.47
N LEU A 65 12.88 -24.62 -13.93
CA LEU A 65 13.69 -23.71 -13.08
C LEU A 65 14.22 -22.52 -13.85
N PHE A 66 14.74 -22.73 -15.07
CA PHE A 66 15.20 -21.62 -15.91
C PHE A 66 14.04 -20.73 -16.36
N LEU A 67 12.87 -21.30 -16.62
CA LEU A 67 11.68 -20.53 -16.96
C LEU A 67 11.21 -19.64 -15.77
N SER A 68 11.20 -20.20 -14.55
CA SER A 68 10.89 -19.44 -13.32
C SER A 68 11.93 -18.35 -13.08
N LEU A 69 13.22 -18.66 -13.18
CA LEU A 69 14.28 -17.67 -13.07
C LEU A 69 14.12 -16.54 -14.10
N GLY A 70 13.82 -16.88 -15.36
CA GLY A 70 13.56 -15.91 -16.43
C GLY A 70 12.37 -15.00 -16.11
N ALA A 71 11.25 -15.58 -15.67
CA ALA A 71 10.08 -14.81 -15.25
C ALA A 71 10.38 -13.88 -14.07
N ALA A 72 11.10 -14.38 -13.06
CA ALA A 72 11.53 -13.58 -11.92
C ALA A 72 12.47 -12.44 -12.32
N MET A 73 13.42 -12.68 -13.23
CA MET A 73 14.32 -11.64 -13.75
C MET A 73 13.56 -10.54 -14.48
N VAL A 74 12.61 -10.91 -15.38
CA VAL A 74 11.78 -9.93 -16.08
C VAL A 74 10.95 -9.11 -15.11
N SER A 75 10.31 -9.76 -14.12
CA SER A 75 9.56 -9.10 -13.05
C SER A 75 10.45 -8.09 -12.29
N ARG A 76 11.66 -8.47 -11.89
CA ARG A 76 12.62 -7.61 -11.17
C ARG A 76 13.08 -6.42 -12.01
N LEU A 77 13.40 -6.65 -13.27
CA LEU A 77 13.77 -5.56 -14.19
C LEU A 77 12.62 -4.59 -14.37
N ALA A 78 11.42 -5.09 -14.64
CA ALA A 78 10.21 -4.27 -14.78
C ALA A 78 9.93 -3.47 -13.50
N LYS A 79 10.12 -4.05 -12.31
CA LYS A 79 9.98 -3.37 -11.02
C LYS A 79 10.98 -2.23 -10.87
N ASN A 80 12.24 -2.43 -11.21
CA ASN A 80 13.25 -1.38 -11.13
C ASN A 80 12.93 -0.21 -12.06
N PHE A 81 12.50 -0.48 -13.30
CA PHE A 81 12.06 0.56 -14.22
C PHE A 81 10.79 1.27 -13.75
N GLN A 82 9.82 0.53 -13.23
CA GLN A 82 8.63 1.10 -12.62
C GLN A 82 8.99 2.09 -11.52
N ASP A 83 9.83 1.68 -10.57
CA ASP A 83 10.23 2.51 -9.44
C ASP A 83 11.02 3.74 -9.91
N TYR A 84 11.88 3.59 -10.90
CA TYR A 84 12.62 4.69 -11.50
C TYR A 84 11.69 5.74 -12.12
N PHE A 85 10.78 5.33 -13.01
CA PHE A 85 9.84 6.27 -13.66
C PHE A 85 8.85 6.87 -12.67
N THR A 86 8.38 6.09 -11.70
CA THR A 86 7.52 6.59 -10.61
C THR A 86 8.22 7.67 -9.81
N ASN A 87 9.49 7.47 -9.43
CA ASN A 87 10.27 8.46 -8.71
C ASN A 87 10.51 9.74 -9.53
N ILE A 88 10.74 9.62 -10.85
CA ILE A 88 10.85 10.81 -11.71
C ILE A 88 9.55 11.61 -11.70
N VAL A 89 8.39 10.95 -11.85
CA VAL A 89 7.08 11.62 -11.80
C VAL A 89 6.88 12.31 -10.45
N ILE A 90 7.18 11.62 -9.34
CA ILE A 90 7.08 12.14 -7.99
C ILE A 90 7.92 13.41 -7.82
N GLN A 91 9.21 13.33 -8.15
CA GLN A 91 10.13 14.45 -7.94
C GLN A 91 9.79 15.66 -8.81
N ARG A 92 9.42 15.45 -10.07
CA ARG A 92 9.02 16.55 -10.97
C ARG A 92 7.72 17.19 -10.51
N THR A 93 6.69 16.38 -10.19
CA THR A 93 5.41 16.88 -9.68
C THR A 93 5.61 17.63 -8.36
N GLY A 94 6.41 17.10 -7.45
CA GLY A 94 6.71 17.73 -6.16
C GLY A 94 7.45 19.07 -6.31
N ALA A 95 8.43 19.15 -7.22
CA ALA A 95 9.17 20.38 -7.51
C ALA A 95 8.26 21.45 -8.13
N GLU A 96 7.43 21.09 -9.14
CA GLU A 96 6.49 22.02 -9.77
C GLU A 96 5.47 22.54 -8.75
N MET A 97 4.85 21.67 -7.95
CA MET A 97 3.90 22.07 -6.92
C MET A 97 4.51 23.02 -5.89
N TYR A 98 5.76 22.75 -5.49
CA TYR A 98 6.48 23.58 -4.54
C TYR A 98 6.81 24.96 -5.12
N THR A 99 7.32 25.01 -6.36
CA THR A 99 7.65 26.26 -7.05
C THR A 99 6.41 27.11 -7.31
N ASP A 100 5.31 26.49 -7.80
CA ASP A 100 4.06 27.20 -8.04
C ASP A 100 3.43 27.69 -6.71
N GLY A 101 3.60 26.92 -5.63
CA GLY A 101 3.17 27.31 -4.30
C GLY A 101 3.93 28.54 -3.79
N ILE A 102 5.26 28.56 -3.93
CA ILE A 102 6.07 29.74 -3.58
C ILE A 102 5.66 30.96 -4.42
N LYS A 103 5.54 30.79 -5.76
CA LYS A 103 5.15 31.87 -6.65
C LYS A 103 3.80 32.48 -6.23
N LYS A 104 2.79 31.64 -6.01
CA LYS A 104 1.48 32.11 -5.54
C LYS A 104 1.54 32.79 -4.16
N SER A 105 2.41 32.32 -3.27
CA SER A 105 2.58 32.96 -1.97
C SER A 105 3.22 34.35 -2.10
N LEU A 106 4.16 34.53 -3.04
CA LEU A 106 4.77 35.83 -3.31
C LEU A 106 3.84 36.82 -4.04
N ASP A 107 2.86 36.29 -4.79
CA ASP A 107 1.83 37.10 -5.48
C ASP A 107 0.69 37.55 -4.55
N LEU A 108 0.67 37.13 -3.26
CA LEU A 108 -0.33 37.54 -2.29
C LEU A 108 -0.14 39.02 -1.91
N PRO A 109 -1.25 39.78 -1.65
CA PRO A 109 -1.19 41.13 -1.09
C PRO A 109 -0.43 41.15 0.24
N PHE A 110 0.24 42.28 0.53
CA PHE A 110 1.07 42.42 1.72
C PHE A 110 0.28 42.18 3.02
N GLU A 111 -0.99 42.60 3.06
CA GLU A 111 -1.90 42.40 4.20
C GLU A 111 -2.11 40.93 4.54
N ASP A 112 -2.30 40.04 3.53
CA ASP A 112 -2.45 38.60 3.70
C ASP A 112 -1.12 37.92 4.05
N PHE A 113 0.01 38.55 3.69
CA PHE A 113 1.36 38.01 3.98
C PHE A 113 1.81 38.35 5.40
N GLU A 114 1.42 39.49 5.95
CA GLU A 114 1.77 39.95 7.30
C GLU A 114 1.12 39.08 8.38
N ASP A 115 -0.11 38.61 8.16
CA ASP A 115 -0.82 37.67 9.04
C ASP A 115 -0.27 36.24 8.96
N GLN A 116 0.38 35.85 7.84
CA GLN A 116 0.98 34.55 7.66
C GLN A 116 2.46 34.59 8.00
N ARG A 117 2.85 33.99 9.12
CA ARG A 117 4.27 33.76 9.44
C ARG A 117 4.92 33.00 8.28
N SER A 118 5.95 33.57 7.65
CA SER A 118 6.66 33.00 6.48
C SER A 118 7.09 31.54 6.68
N GLY A 119 7.46 31.14 7.92
CA GLY A 119 7.78 29.77 8.28
C GLY A 119 6.58 28.81 8.24
N GLU A 120 5.36 29.28 8.52
CA GLU A 120 4.16 28.45 8.47
C GLU A 120 3.78 28.09 7.02
N THR A 121 3.85 29.04 6.12
CA THR A 121 3.58 28.85 4.69
C THR A 121 4.58 27.86 4.08
N LEU A 122 5.88 28.01 4.38
CA LEU A 122 6.92 27.09 3.94
C LEU A 122 6.67 25.65 4.44
N SER A 123 6.33 25.51 5.73
CA SER A 123 6.00 24.21 6.32
C SER A 123 4.78 23.55 5.68
N LYS A 124 3.72 24.32 5.37
CA LYS A 124 2.54 23.84 4.66
C LYS A 124 2.89 23.35 3.25
N LEU A 125 3.69 24.10 2.48
CA LEU A 125 4.13 23.71 1.15
C LEU A 125 4.97 22.42 1.18
N GLN A 126 5.88 22.31 2.13
CA GLN A 126 6.69 21.09 2.34
C GLN A 126 5.80 19.86 2.64
N LYS A 127 4.79 20.05 3.51
CA LYS A 127 3.83 19.00 3.85
C LYS A 127 3.00 18.57 2.64
N VAL A 128 2.47 19.52 1.86
CA VAL A 128 1.72 19.23 0.63
C VAL A 128 2.57 18.43 -0.36
N ARG A 129 3.85 18.80 -0.54
CA ARG A 129 4.79 18.05 -1.36
C ARG A 129 4.91 16.60 -0.88
N THR A 130 5.24 16.41 0.41
CA THR A 130 5.44 15.07 1.00
C THR A 130 4.18 14.21 0.94
N ASP A 131 3.01 14.79 1.20
CA ASP A 131 1.73 14.07 1.13
C ASP A 131 1.37 13.71 -0.31
N SER A 132 1.68 14.57 -1.29
CA SER A 132 1.50 14.29 -2.72
C SER A 132 2.41 13.17 -3.20
N GLU A 133 3.69 13.15 -2.79
CA GLU A 133 4.63 12.07 -3.07
C GLU A 133 4.11 10.72 -2.58
N LYS A 134 3.59 10.67 -1.34
CA LYS A 134 2.98 9.46 -0.77
C LYS A 134 1.74 9.01 -1.55
N LEU A 135 0.86 9.96 -1.93
CA LEU A 135 -0.34 9.63 -2.69
C LEU A 135 -0.02 9.05 -4.07
N ILE A 136 0.95 9.62 -4.79
CA ILE A 136 1.37 9.10 -6.11
C ILE A 136 1.94 7.68 -5.95
N THR A 137 2.83 7.48 -4.98
CA THR A 137 3.42 6.16 -4.70
C THR A 137 2.35 5.12 -4.37
N LEU A 138 1.42 5.43 -3.46
CA LEU A 138 0.34 4.52 -3.09
C LEU A 138 -0.58 4.22 -4.27
N SER A 139 -0.87 5.21 -5.12
CA SER A 139 -1.76 5.02 -6.27
C SER A 139 -1.13 4.08 -7.31
N ILE A 140 0.15 4.23 -7.62
CA ILE A 140 0.85 3.41 -8.62
C ILE A 140 1.24 2.05 -8.03
N SER A 141 1.93 2.04 -6.89
CA SER A 141 2.55 0.82 -6.36
C SER A 141 1.59 -0.06 -5.56
N LEU A 142 0.46 0.46 -5.07
CA LEU A 142 -0.50 -0.35 -4.31
C LEU A 142 -1.81 -0.54 -5.09
N ILE A 143 -2.53 0.56 -5.38
CA ILE A 143 -3.88 0.46 -5.95
C ILE A 143 -3.83 -0.15 -7.35
N PHE A 144 -2.97 0.40 -8.22
CA PHE A 144 -2.89 -0.06 -9.61
C PHE A 144 -2.40 -1.51 -9.71
N GLN A 145 -1.32 -1.88 -8.97
CA GLN A 145 -0.83 -3.26 -8.96
C GLN A 145 -1.88 -4.24 -8.42
N THR A 146 -2.61 -3.86 -7.36
CA THR A 146 -3.68 -4.71 -6.81
C THR A 146 -4.78 -4.95 -7.85
N ILE A 147 -5.20 -3.92 -8.59
CA ILE A 147 -6.23 -4.07 -9.63
C ILE A 147 -5.75 -4.99 -10.75
N VAL A 148 -4.54 -4.75 -11.28
CA VAL A 148 -3.97 -5.58 -12.36
C VAL A 148 -3.78 -7.02 -11.90
N GLY A 149 -3.23 -7.22 -10.70
CA GLY A 149 -3.05 -8.55 -10.11
C GLY A 149 -4.38 -9.27 -9.91
N PHE A 150 -5.38 -8.59 -9.37
CA PHE A 150 -6.73 -9.15 -9.20
C PHE A 150 -7.35 -9.57 -10.53
N VAL A 151 -7.28 -8.73 -11.55
CA VAL A 151 -7.79 -9.05 -12.90
C VAL A 151 -7.07 -10.25 -13.48
N PHE A 152 -5.73 -10.30 -13.38
CA PHE A 152 -4.93 -11.43 -13.85
C PHE A 152 -5.32 -12.74 -13.18
N VAL A 153 -5.39 -12.75 -11.84
CA VAL A 153 -5.79 -13.93 -11.06
C VAL A 153 -7.20 -14.37 -11.41
N MET A 154 -8.14 -13.43 -11.54
CA MET A 154 -9.52 -13.73 -11.94
C MET A 154 -9.60 -14.37 -13.32
N LEU A 155 -8.89 -13.83 -14.31
CA LEU A 155 -8.85 -14.39 -15.66
C LEU A 155 -8.26 -15.81 -15.67
N TYR A 156 -7.24 -16.07 -14.87
CA TYR A 156 -6.64 -17.39 -14.71
C TYR A 156 -7.63 -18.39 -14.09
N ILE A 157 -8.27 -18.02 -12.97
CA ILE A 157 -9.22 -18.89 -12.27
C ILE A 157 -10.45 -19.18 -13.11
N MET A 158 -10.99 -18.16 -13.81
CA MET A 158 -12.16 -18.33 -14.69
C MET A 158 -11.88 -19.33 -15.84
N ARG A 159 -10.63 -19.46 -16.28
CA ARG A 159 -10.24 -20.46 -17.29
C ARG A 159 -10.32 -21.90 -16.77
N ILE A 160 -10.18 -22.08 -15.47
CA ILE A 160 -10.18 -23.41 -14.84
C ILE A 160 -11.61 -23.77 -14.42
N ASP A 161 -12.22 -23.01 -13.54
CA ASP A 161 -13.61 -23.19 -13.13
C ASP A 161 -14.20 -21.86 -12.59
N TYR A 162 -15.33 -21.41 -13.18
CA TYR A 162 -16.01 -20.17 -12.77
C TYR A 162 -16.53 -20.20 -11.33
N ARG A 163 -16.80 -21.39 -10.77
CA ARG A 163 -17.29 -21.57 -9.39
C ARG A 163 -16.22 -21.18 -8.37
N ILE A 164 -14.96 -21.48 -8.67
CA ILE A 164 -13.83 -21.10 -7.83
C ILE A 164 -13.64 -19.56 -7.90
N ALA A 165 -13.78 -18.98 -9.09
CA ALA A 165 -13.72 -17.52 -9.24
C ALA A 165 -14.77 -16.81 -8.37
N LEU A 166 -15.98 -17.35 -8.27
CA LEU A 166 -17.04 -16.79 -7.41
C LEU A 166 -16.65 -16.75 -5.92
N ILE A 167 -15.99 -17.80 -5.43
CA ILE A 167 -15.50 -17.86 -4.03
C ILE A 167 -14.47 -16.74 -3.80
N PHE A 168 -13.53 -16.55 -4.72
CA PHE A 168 -12.53 -15.49 -4.64
C PHE A 168 -13.17 -14.08 -4.66
N VAL A 169 -14.16 -13.85 -5.50
CA VAL A 169 -14.86 -12.55 -5.59
C VAL A 169 -15.59 -12.22 -4.29
N ILE A 170 -16.17 -13.19 -3.60
CA ILE A 170 -16.92 -12.96 -2.35
C ILE A 170 -15.98 -12.55 -1.20
N THR A 171 -14.71 -12.97 -1.21
CA THR A 171 -13.77 -12.63 -0.12
C THR A 171 -13.46 -11.12 -0.07
N ALA A 172 -13.33 -10.45 -1.21
CA ALA A 172 -12.94 -9.04 -1.28
C ALA A 172 -13.96 -8.08 -0.61
N PRO A 173 -15.29 -8.17 -0.86
CA PRO A 173 -16.28 -7.35 -0.16
C PRO A 173 -16.30 -7.56 1.35
N ILE A 174 -16.12 -8.79 1.84
CA ILE A 174 -16.09 -9.10 3.27
C ILE A 174 -14.95 -8.36 3.95
N ILE A 175 -13.74 -8.45 3.38
CA ILE A 175 -12.55 -7.75 3.89
C ILE A 175 -12.74 -6.23 3.82
N ALA A 176 -13.28 -5.72 2.70
CA ALA A 176 -13.55 -4.30 2.53
C ALA A 176 -14.55 -3.75 3.55
N PHE A 177 -15.61 -4.50 3.86
CA PHE A 177 -16.60 -4.12 4.86
C PHE A 177 -15.98 -4.01 6.26
N VAL A 178 -15.25 -5.05 6.70
CA VAL A 178 -14.54 -5.06 7.98
C VAL A 178 -13.56 -3.90 8.09
N SER A 179 -12.75 -3.69 7.03
CA SER A 179 -11.76 -2.61 6.96
C SER A 179 -12.41 -1.22 7.05
N SER A 180 -13.52 -1.02 6.35
CA SER A 180 -14.24 0.25 6.33
C SER A 180 -14.86 0.58 7.69
N TYR A 181 -15.41 -0.41 8.38
CA TYR A 181 -16.04 -0.22 9.68
C TYR A 181 -15.03 0.24 10.75
N LEU A 182 -13.92 -0.49 10.88
CA LEU A 182 -12.89 -0.12 11.85
C LEU A 182 -12.08 1.10 11.43
N GLY A 183 -11.85 1.28 10.12
CA GLY A 183 -11.16 2.44 9.57
C GLY A 183 -11.86 3.77 9.90
N LYS A 184 -13.20 3.79 9.94
CA LYS A 184 -13.96 4.97 10.38
C LYS A 184 -13.65 5.36 11.83
N LYS A 185 -13.54 4.39 12.75
CA LYS A 185 -13.17 4.64 14.16
C LYS A 185 -11.76 5.19 14.28
N ILE A 186 -10.80 4.62 13.56
CA ILE A 186 -9.41 5.09 13.53
C ILE A 186 -9.35 6.54 13.02
N LYS A 187 -10.10 6.87 11.97
CA LYS A 187 -10.16 8.23 11.40
C LYS A 187 -10.66 9.26 12.40
N VAL A 188 -11.69 8.94 13.18
CA VAL A 188 -12.23 9.84 14.22
C VAL A 188 -11.19 10.12 15.29
N VAL A 189 -10.52 9.08 15.81
CA VAL A 189 -9.47 9.24 16.81
C VAL A 189 -8.28 10.01 16.25
N SER A 190 -7.84 9.71 15.02
CA SER A 190 -6.75 10.44 14.37
C SER A 190 -7.03 11.93 14.22
N ARG A 191 -8.28 12.33 13.92
CA ARG A 191 -8.67 13.74 13.87
C ARG A 191 -8.56 14.42 15.24
N LYS A 192 -8.98 13.74 16.30
CA LYS A 192 -8.83 14.26 17.68
C LYS A 192 -7.37 14.45 18.04
N ILE A 193 -6.50 13.51 17.69
CA ILE A 193 -5.06 13.61 17.92
C ILE A 193 -4.50 14.86 17.21
N VAL A 194 -4.79 15.04 15.93
CA VAL A 194 -4.32 16.21 15.17
C VAL A 194 -4.78 17.52 15.82
N GLN A 195 -6.04 17.60 16.24
CA GLN A 195 -6.59 18.77 16.91
C GLN A 195 -5.86 19.06 18.23
N GLN A 196 -5.65 18.04 19.06
CA GLN A 196 -4.95 18.19 20.35
C GLN A 196 -3.46 18.54 20.14
N THR A 197 -2.81 17.92 19.14
CA THR A 197 -1.41 18.25 18.81
C THR A 197 -1.25 19.69 18.34
N ASN A 198 -2.17 20.17 17.51
CA ASN A 198 -2.15 21.57 17.06
C ASN A 198 -2.38 22.53 18.24
N SER A 199 -3.32 22.21 19.12
CA SER A 199 -3.57 23.00 20.35
C SER A 199 -2.35 23.03 21.26
N LEU A 200 -1.68 21.89 21.46
CA LEU A 200 -0.45 21.80 22.25
C LEU A 200 0.67 22.62 21.61
N ALA A 201 0.88 22.49 20.30
CA ALA A 201 1.90 23.27 19.58
C ALA A 201 1.65 24.77 19.69
N GLY A 202 0.40 25.22 19.54
CA GLY A 202 0.00 26.61 19.72
C GLY A 202 0.32 27.12 21.13
N SER A 203 -0.15 26.42 22.15
CA SER A 203 0.10 26.80 23.55
C SER A 203 1.57 26.78 23.92
N THR A 204 2.34 25.79 23.46
CA THR A 204 3.78 25.72 23.68
C THR A 204 4.51 26.91 23.04
N THR A 205 4.15 27.27 21.82
CA THR A 205 4.73 28.42 21.12
C THR A 205 4.42 29.72 21.86
N GLU A 206 3.20 29.87 22.36
CA GLU A 206 2.79 31.04 23.14
C GLU A 206 3.56 31.16 24.46
N SER A 207 3.68 30.05 25.21
CA SER A 207 4.44 29.99 26.46
C SER A 207 5.91 30.33 26.25
N LEU A 208 6.54 29.79 25.20
CA LEU A 208 7.92 30.08 24.86
C LEU A 208 8.12 31.53 24.40
N ARG A 209 7.17 32.09 23.68
CA ARG A 209 7.24 33.51 23.27
C ARG A 209 7.14 34.46 24.46
N ASN A 210 6.36 34.08 25.46
CA ASN A 210 6.15 34.89 26.68
C ASN A 210 6.94 34.35 27.88
N ILE A 211 8.07 33.69 27.63
CA ILE A 211 8.83 32.97 28.69
C ILE A 211 9.32 33.90 29.82
N GLU A 212 9.65 35.15 29.50
CA GLU A 212 10.02 36.15 30.48
C GLU A 212 8.89 36.43 31.47
N LEU A 213 7.65 36.58 30.94
CA LEU A 213 6.46 36.79 31.76
C LEU A 213 6.16 35.58 32.64
N VAL A 214 6.25 34.36 32.06
CA VAL A 214 6.04 33.10 32.79
C VAL A 214 7.03 32.96 33.94
N LYS A 215 8.31 33.33 33.72
CA LYS A 215 9.35 33.27 34.76
C LYS A 215 9.20 34.37 35.78
N SER A 216 8.93 35.63 35.38
CA SER A 216 8.81 36.76 36.29
C SER A 216 7.62 36.64 37.24
N LEU A 217 6.54 36.00 36.77
CA LEU A 217 5.32 35.73 37.57
C LEU A 217 5.42 34.42 38.38
N GLY A 218 6.50 33.65 38.26
CA GLY A 218 6.67 32.38 38.98
C GLY A 218 5.73 31.25 38.47
N LEU A 219 5.18 31.38 37.27
CA LEU A 219 4.19 30.45 36.71
C LEU A 219 4.79 29.22 36.03
N THR A 220 6.10 29.02 36.12
CA THR A 220 6.82 27.93 35.42
C THR A 220 6.21 26.54 35.71
N GLN A 221 5.97 26.24 37.00
CA GLN A 221 5.40 24.95 37.40
C GLN A 221 3.97 24.74 36.92
N GLN A 222 3.17 25.81 36.92
CA GLN A 222 1.78 25.77 36.42
C GLN A 222 1.75 25.50 34.91
N GLU A 223 2.62 26.14 34.15
CA GLU A 223 2.72 26.00 32.73
C GLU A 223 3.25 24.61 32.32
N GLU A 224 4.25 24.09 33.03
CA GLU A 224 4.75 22.73 32.89
C GLU A 224 3.62 21.70 33.11
N ASN A 225 2.85 21.84 34.17
CA ASN A 225 1.75 20.95 34.49
C ASN A 225 0.65 21.02 33.39
N ARG A 226 0.37 22.19 32.82
CA ARG A 226 -0.57 22.40 31.73
C ARG A 226 -0.11 21.68 30.47
N LEU A 227 1.15 21.86 30.08
CA LEU A 227 1.73 21.21 28.88
C LEU A 227 1.79 19.68 29.06
N ASN A 228 2.19 19.19 30.23
CA ASN A 228 2.22 17.78 30.56
C ASN A 228 0.82 17.16 30.50
N SER A 229 -0.20 17.81 31.08
CA SER A 229 -1.58 17.34 31.00
C SER A 229 -2.07 17.19 29.54
N ASN A 230 -1.74 18.15 28.68
CA ASN A 230 -2.09 18.09 27.26
C ASN A 230 -1.32 16.98 26.54
N THR A 231 -0.04 16.79 26.86
CA THR A 231 0.78 15.68 26.33
C THR A 231 0.20 14.31 26.72
N HIS A 232 -0.21 14.15 27.99
CA HIS A 232 -0.86 12.91 28.43
C HIS A 232 -2.20 12.64 27.73
N LYS A 233 -3.00 13.68 27.46
CA LYS A 233 -4.24 13.52 26.65
C LYS A 233 -3.94 13.02 25.24
N ILE A 234 -2.88 13.53 24.61
CA ILE A 234 -2.43 13.06 23.29
C ILE A 234 -1.98 11.61 23.38
N LEU A 235 -1.19 11.25 24.42
CA LEU A 235 -0.75 9.88 24.66
C LEU A 235 -1.94 8.92 24.78
N ASP A 236 -2.97 9.26 25.57
CA ASP A 236 -4.17 8.43 25.73
C ASP A 236 -4.90 8.20 24.40
N LEU A 237 -5.02 9.25 23.57
CA LEU A 237 -5.61 9.15 22.25
C LEU A 237 -4.76 8.29 21.29
N GLU A 238 -3.44 8.43 21.33
CA GLU A 238 -2.54 7.58 20.54
C GLU A 238 -2.62 6.12 20.97
N LEU A 239 -2.65 5.82 22.26
CA LEU A 239 -2.86 4.48 22.78
C LEU A 239 -4.23 3.90 22.38
N GLN A 240 -5.29 4.72 22.38
CA GLN A 240 -6.59 4.33 21.88
C GLN A 240 -6.55 3.99 20.39
N LYS A 241 -5.87 4.82 19.59
CA LYS A 241 -5.66 4.57 18.16
C LYS A 241 -4.89 3.27 17.91
N VAL A 242 -3.83 3.01 18.68
CA VAL A 242 -3.06 1.76 18.60
C VAL A 242 -3.94 0.55 18.89
N ARG A 243 -4.81 0.60 19.93
CA ARG A 243 -5.76 -0.49 20.21
C ARG A 243 -6.68 -0.75 19.03
N PHE A 244 -7.23 0.29 18.40
CA PHE A 244 -8.09 0.13 17.22
C PHE A 244 -7.34 -0.44 16.01
N ILE A 245 -6.11 0.01 15.78
CA ILE A 245 -5.27 -0.52 14.70
C ILE A 245 -4.96 -2.00 14.94
N ARG A 246 -4.61 -2.38 16.17
CA ARG A 246 -4.32 -3.79 16.51
C ARG A 246 -5.57 -4.67 16.39
N SER A 247 -6.72 -4.18 16.86
CA SER A 247 -8.00 -4.89 16.69
C SER A 247 -8.35 -5.07 15.20
N LEU A 248 -8.13 -4.03 14.37
CA LEU A 248 -8.32 -4.10 12.93
C LEU A 248 -7.40 -5.16 12.31
N SER A 249 -6.09 -5.09 12.62
CA SER A 249 -5.11 -6.05 12.10
C SER A 249 -5.44 -7.50 12.49
N PHE A 250 -5.87 -7.72 13.73
CA PHE A 250 -6.28 -9.03 14.21
C PHE A 250 -7.51 -9.56 13.45
N ILE A 251 -8.58 -8.74 13.38
CA ILE A 251 -9.81 -9.14 12.70
C ILE A 251 -9.56 -9.36 11.21
N GLN A 252 -8.84 -8.45 10.55
CA GLN A 252 -8.49 -8.61 9.14
C GLN A 252 -7.66 -9.89 8.91
N GLY A 253 -6.60 -10.09 9.69
CA GLY A 253 -5.74 -11.27 9.57
C GLY A 253 -6.53 -12.56 9.77
N THR A 254 -7.36 -12.64 10.81
CA THR A 254 -8.21 -13.80 11.07
C THR A 254 -9.21 -14.04 9.93
N THR A 255 -9.85 -12.97 9.43
CA THR A 255 -10.80 -13.07 8.30
C THR A 255 -10.10 -13.57 7.03
N VAL A 256 -8.92 -13.03 6.71
CA VAL A 256 -8.13 -13.49 5.56
C VAL A 256 -7.75 -14.96 5.69
N HIS A 257 -7.22 -15.38 6.85
CA HIS A 257 -6.87 -16.78 7.07
C HIS A 257 -8.09 -17.73 7.03
N PHE A 258 -9.22 -17.31 7.60
CA PHE A 258 -10.46 -18.07 7.51
C PHE A 258 -10.91 -18.24 6.05
N MET A 259 -10.95 -17.16 5.29
CA MET A 259 -11.31 -17.20 3.86
C MET A 259 -10.33 -18.04 3.05
N ARG A 260 -9.03 -17.91 3.30
CA ARG A 260 -8.00 -18.77 2.69
C ARG A 260 -8.27 -20.25 2.96
N THR A 261 -8.58 -20.61 4.20
CA THR A 261 -8.90 -22.00 4.57
C THR A 261 -10.15 -22.51 3.84
N CYS A 262 -11.19 -21.67 3.71
CA CYS A 262 -12.38 -22.01 2.93
C CYS A 262 -12.06 -22.23 1.44
N VAL A 263 -11.23 -21.36 0.87
CA VAL A 263 -10.77 -21.52 -0.54
C VAL A 263 -9.99 -22.82 -0.70
N ILE A 264 -9.03 -23.09 0.18
CA ILE A 264 -8.22 -24.33 0.13
C ILE A 264 -9.13 -25.57 0.26
N PHE A 265 -10.09 -25.55 1.19
CA PHE A 265 -11.06 -26.64 1.31
C PHE A 265 -11.84 -26.86 0.01
N ALA A 266 -12.34 -25.79 -0.61
CA ALA A 266 -13.04 -25.87 -1.89
C ALA A 266 -12.14 -26.42 -3.00
N LEU A 267 -10.88 -25.99 -3.09
CA LEU A 267 -9.90 -26.47 -4.07
C LEU A 267 -9.65 -27.98 -3.92
N TYR A 268 -9.48 -28.48 -2.70
CA TYR A 268 -9.34 -29.92 -2.45
C TYR A 268 -10.60 -30.70 -2.82
N TYR A 269 -11.79 -30.14 -2.55
CA TYR A 269 -13.05 -30.74 -2.96
C TYR A 269 -13.15 -30.85 -4.50
N PHE A 270 -12.74 -29.82 -5.24
CA PHE A 270 -12.71 -29.85 -6.71
C PHE A 270 -11.64 -30.80 -7.24
N LEU A 271 -10.50 -30.93 -6.57
CA LEU A 271 -9.45 -31.91 -6.90
C LEU A 271 -9.96 -33.32 -6.72
N PHE A 272 -10.68 -33.61 -5.62
CA PHE A 272 -11.28 -34.92 -5.37
C PHE A 272 -12.30 -35.32 -6.47
N GLY A 273 -12.99 -34.32 -7.04
CA GLY A 273 -13.92 -34.52 -8.14
C GLY A 273 -13.28 -34.52 -9.53
N ASP A 274 -11.97 -34.66 -9.65
CA ASP A 274 -11.19 -34.65 -10.91
C ASP A 274 -11.44 -33.43 -11.82
N LYS A 275 -11.88 -32.29 -11.23
CA LYS A 275 -12.16 -31.05 -11.97
C LYS A 275 -10.94 -30.15 -12.15
N ILE A 276 -9.93 -30.30 -11.32
CA ILE A 276 -8.67 -29.54 -11.35
C ILE A 276 -7.51 -30.50 -11.16
N ILE A 277 -6.34 -30.13 -11.70
CA ILE A 277 -5.09 -30.87 -11.50
C ILE A 277 -4.32 -30.32 -10.30
N VAL A 278 -3.40 -31.11 -9.73
CA VAL A 278 -2.59 -30.72 -8.56
C VAL A 278 -1.78 -29.45 -8.83
N GLY A 279 -1.27 -29.27 -10.05
CA GLY A 279 -0.56 -28.06 -10.45
C GLY A 279 -1.43 -26.79 -10.37
N ASP A 280 -2.69 -26.87 -10.80
CA ASP A 280 -3.63 -25.74 -10.70
C ASP A 280 -4.01 -25.45 -9.25
N LEU A 281 -4.21 -26.50 -8.43
CA LEU A 281 -4.44 -26.35 -7.00
C LEU A 281 -3.28 -25.59 -6.34
N LEU A 282 -2.03 -25.99 -6.60
CA LEU A 282 -0.86 -25.34 -6.04
C LEU A 282 -0.74 -23.89 -6.51
N THR A 283 -0.95 -23.64 -7.80
CA THR A 283 -0.98 -22.25 -8.33
C THR A 283 -2.00 -21.38 -7.59
N MET A 284 -3.22 -21.91 -7.40
CA MET A 284 -4.28 -21.16 -6.70
C MET A 284 -3.99 -20.95 -5.21
N VAL A 285 -3.31 -21.89 -4.56
CA VAL A 285 -2.84 -21.72 -3.17
C VAL A 285 -1.80 -20.60 -3.08
N PHE A 286 -0.94 -20.45 -4.09
CA PHE A 286 -0.01 -19.30 -4.14
C PHE A 286 -0.70 -17.96 -4.42
N PHE A 287 -1.89 -17.96 -5.04
CA PHE A 287 -2.67 -16.74 -5.28
C PHE A 287 -3.50 -16.30 -4.05
N THR A 288 -3.65 -17.16 -3.05
CA THR A 288 -4.39 -16.89 -1.80
C THR A 288 -3.46 -16.46 -0.66
#